data_bc24bb85b0a922bc2b2d604a0ff5b794
#
_entry.id   bc24bb85b0a922bc2b2d604a0ff5b794
#
_cell.length_a   1.000
_cell.length_b   1.000
_cell.length_c   1.000
_cell.angle_alpha   90.00
_cell.angle_beta   90.00
_cell.angle_gamma   90.00
#
_symmetry.space_group_name_H-M   'P 1'
#
loop_
_entity.id
_entity.type
_entity.pdbx_description
1 polymer ?
#
loop_
_entity_poly.entity_id
_entity_poly.type
_entity_poly.pdbx_seq_one_letter_code
_entity_poly.pdbx_strand_id
1 'polypeptide(L)'
;ETRVMTDGDEATTKKETEMGVVLSSITDHRQQLLNAKRFIIVACGTSWHAGLIGKQMIENYCRVPVEVEYASEFRYRNPVVTSDDVVIAISQSGETADTLAAIKLAKEKGAFIYGICNSIGSSIARETDTGTYIHVGPEIGVASTKAFTGQVTVLTLLALAIGNEKGTISADEYQNITEQLWNIPEKMKEVLKLNNKIADLSRTFTYARNFIYLGRGFQYPVALEGALKLKEISYIHAEGYPAAEMKHGPIALIDSDMPVVVIATHNFMYEKVLSNIQEVKARNGRVIAIVSKGDETISKIADEVIELPETLECLEPLLATIPLQLLAYHVAVCKGKDVDQPRNLAKSVTVE
;
A
#
# COMPACT_ATOMS: atom_id res chain seq x y z
N GLU A 1 -14.80 -10.81 -12.87
CA GLU A 1 -15.34 -9.48 -12.59
C GLU A 1 -15.30 -9.24 -11.08
N THR A 2 -14.72 -8.14 -10.68
CA THR A 2 -14.73 -7.70 -9.28
C THR A 2 -15.93 -6.77 -9.14
N ARG A 3 -16.96 -7.17 -8.38
CA ARG A 3 -18.14 -6.34 -8.14
C ARG A 3 -18.46 -6.29 -6.66
N VAL A 4 -18.79 -5.09 -6.18
CA VAL A 4 -19.63 -4.91 -4.99
C VAL A 4 -21.06 -5.03 -5.51
N MET A 5 -21.80 -6.06 -5.10
CA MET A 5 -23.18 -6.29 -5.54
C MET A 5 -24.15 -5.69 -4.52
N THR A 6 -25.14 -4.96 -5.02
CA THR A 6 -26.30 -4.57 -4.25
C THR A 6 -27.47 -5.48 -4.68
N ASP A 7 -28.00 -6.30 -3.79
CA ASP A 7 -29.23 -7.06 -4.05
C ASP A 7 -30.42 -6.11 -4.11
N GLY A 8 -31.00 -5.96 -5.30
CA GLY A 8 -32.20 -5.20 -5.53
C GLY A 8 -33.05 -5.86 -6.59
N ASP A 9 -34.04 -6.64 -6.18
CA ASP A 9 -35.27 -6.80 -6.97
C ASP A 9 -36.50 -6.96 -6.05
N GLU A 10 -37.41 -6.04 -6.30
CA GLU A 10 -38.83 -5.87 -6.03
C GLU A 10 -39.53 -6.58 -4.86
N ALA A 11 -40.09 -5.72 -4.08
CA ALA A 11 -41.32 -5.75 -3.29
C ALA A 11 -41.17 -5.73 -1.76
N THR A 12 -41.40 -4.51 -1.24
CA THR A 12 -41.96 -4.21 0.10
C THR A 12 -41.14 -4.58 1.34
N THR A 13 -40.77 -3.53 2.01
CA THR A 13 -40.07 -3.31 3.27
C THR A 13 -38.57 -3.00 3.08
N LYS A 14 -38.16 -1.85 3.61
CA LYS A 14 -36.74 -1.43 3.71
C LYS A 14 -35.88 -2.56 4.30
N LYS A 15 -35.38 -3.46 3.46
CA LYS A 15 -34.18 -4.22 3.73
C LYS A 15 -33.03 -3.27 3.44
N GLU A 16 -32.25 -2.93 4.43
CA GLU A 16 -30.92 -2.37 4.23
C GLU A 16 -30.19 -3.27 3.24
N THR A 17 -29.73 -2.70 2.13
CA THR A 17 -29.06 -3.45 1.08
C THR A 17 -27.68 -3.84 1.62
N GLU A 18 -27.50 -5.09 1.99
CA GLU A 18 -26.22 -5.61 2.46
C GLU A 18 -25.21 -5.56 1.30
N MET A 19 -24.09 -4.87 1.51
CA MET A 19 -22.99 -4.84 0.55
C MET A 19 -22.11 -6.08 0.73
N GLY A 20 -21.73 -6.74 -0.36
CA GLY A 20 -20.88 -7.92 -0.33
C GLY A 20 -19.71 -7.82 -1.30
N VAL A 21 -18.60 -8.48 -0.97
CA VAL A 21 -17.43 -8.62 -1.83
C VAL A 21 -17.54 -9.92 -2.60
N VAL A 22 -17.52 -9.82 -3.95
CA VAL A 22 -17.50 -10.97 -4.85
C VAL A 22 -16.24 -10.97 -5.68
N LEU A 23 -15.43 -12.02 -5.54
CA LEU A 23 -14.25 -12.29 -6.34
C LEU A 23 -14.42 -13.68 -6.98
N SER A 24 -14.58 -13.76 -8.30
CA SER A 24 -14.72 -15.02 -9.03
C SER A 24 -13.57 -15.98 -8.76
N SER A 25 -12.35 -15.45 -8.66
CA SER A 25 -11.14 -16.20 -8.32
C SER A 25 -11.22 -16.95 -6.98
N ILE A 26 -12.00 -16.45 -6.01
CA ILE A 26 -12.25 -17.15 -4.74
C ILE A 26 -13.31 -18.23 -4.94
N THR A 27 -14.38 -17.94 -5.65
CA THR A 27 -15.47 -18.89 -5.87
C THR A 27 -14.97 -20.17 -6.52
N ASP A 28 -14.13 -20.05 -7.55
CA ASP A 28 -13.62 -21.18 -8.33
C ASP A 28 -12.56 -22.00 -7.58
N HIS A 29 -11.82 -21.38 -6.65
CA HIS A 29 -10.69 -21.97 -5.92
C HIS A 29 -10.84 -21.86 -4.39
N ARG A 30 -12.08 -21.94 -3.93
CA ARG A 30 -12.46 -21.70 -2.54
C ARG A 30 -11.69 -22.58 -1.56
N GLN A 31 -11.56 -23.89 -1.84
CA GLN A 31 -10.92 -24.82 -0.93
C GLN A 31 -9.44 -24.51 -0.73
N GLN A 32 -8.72 -24.18 -1.80
CA GLN A 32 -7.28 -23.84 -1.71
C GLN A 32 -7.07 -22.58 -0.87
N LEU A 33 -7.87 -21.53 -1.09
CA LEU A 33 -7.72 -20.24 -0.40
C LEU A 33 -8.16 -20.31 1.07
N LEU A 34 -9.28 -20.98 1.37
CA LEU A 34 -9.78 -21.07 2.75
C LEU A 34 -8.97 -22.03 3.62
N ASN A 35 -8.38 -23.08 3.05
CA ASN A 35 -7.59 -24.08 3.78
C ASN A 35 -6.11 -23.72 3.87
N ALA A 36 -5.66 -22.64 3.23
CA ALA A 36 -4.27 -22.19 3.28
C ALA A 36 -3.78 -22.09 4.74
N LYS A 37 -2.62 -22.70 4.99
CA LYS A 37 -1.96 -22.63 6.31
C LYS A 37 -1.10 -21.38 6.43
N ARG A 38 -0.63 -20.87 5.30
CA ARG A 38 0.16 -19.66 5.21
C ARG A 38 -0.03 -19.03 3.83
N PHE A 39 -0.02 -17.70 3.79
CA PHE A 39 0.14 -16.94 2.55
C PHE A 39 1.58 -16.45 2.44
N ILE A 40 2.15 -16.49 1.23
CA ILE A 40 3.46 -15.92 0.92
C ILE A 40 3.25 -14.93 -0.21
N ILE A 41 3.49 -13.65 0.06
CA ILE A 41 3.39 -12.60 -0.96
C ILE A 41 4.77 -12.37 -1.55
N VAL A 42 4.90 -12.52 -2.89
CA VAL A 42 6.15 -12.27 -3.61
C VAL A 42 5.97 -11.12 -4.59
N ALA A 43 6.82 -10.11 -4.49
CA ALA A 43 6.71 -8.90 -5.31
C ALA A 43 8.03 -8.11 -5.31
N CYS A 44 8.08 -7.05 -6.14
CA CYS A 44 9.19 -6.09 -6.20
C CYS A 44 8.68 -4.65 -6.03
N GLY A 45 9.50 -3.79 -5.41
CA GLY A 45 9.26 -2.34 -5.32
C GLY A 45 7.90 -1.97 -4.74
N THR A 46 7.16 -1.13 -5.44
CA THR A 46 5.81 -0.66 -5.06
C THR A 46 4.84 -1.81 -4.75
N SER A 47 4.89 -2.90 -5.53
CA SER A 47 4.04 -4.07 -5.30
C SER A 47 4.41 -4.81 -4.02
N TRP A 48 5.69 -4.81 -3.62
CA TRP A 48 6.12 -5.35 -2.35
C TRP A 48 5.59 -4.52 -1.17
N HIS A 49 5.59 -3.18 -1.29
CA HIS A 49 4.97 -2.29 -0.28
C HIS A 49 3.45 -2.54 -0.15
N ALA A 50 2.75 -2.74 -1.27
CA ALA A 50 1.35 -3.15 -1.24
C ALA A 50 1.17 -4.51 -0.54
N GLY A 51 2.08 -5.45 -0.78
CA GLY A 51 2.12 -6.75 -0.10
C GLY A 51 2.23 -6.64 1.41
N LEU A 52 3.02 -5.70 1.94
CA LEU A 52 3.13 -5.46 3.39
C LEU A 52 1.80 -4.99 4.01
N ILE A 53 1.01 -4.20 3.28
CA ILE A 53 -0.34 -3.82 3.70
C ILE A 53 -1.26 -5.04 3.65
N GLY A 54 -1.20 -5.80 2.54
CA GLY A 54 -1.96 -7.04 2.37
C GLY A 54 -1.68 -8.07 3.47
N LYS A 55 -0.43 -8.17 3.93
CA LYS A 55 -0.08 -8.99 5.09
C LYS A 55 -0.93 -8.63 6.31
N GLN A 56 -0.94 -7.35 6.69
CA GLN A 56 -1.70 -6.92 7.86
C GLN A 56 -3.21 -7.17 7.69
N MET A 57 -3.75 -6.94 6.48
CA MET A 57 -5.15 -7.22 6.16
C MET A 57 -5.48 -8.71 6.35
N ILE A 58 -4.71 -9.59 5.73
CA ILE A 58 -4.95 -11.03 5.78
C ILE A 58 -4.75 -11.57 7.20
N GLU A 59 -3.70 -11.17 7.90
CA GLU A 59 -3.47 -11.59 9.29
C GLU A 59 -4.59 -11.11 10.23
N ASN A 60 -5.08 -9.88 10.05
CA ASN A 60 -6.16 -9.33 10.88
C ASN A 60 -7.51 -10.00 10.61
N TYR A 61 -7.87 -10.19 9.34
CA TYR A 61 -9.23 -10.61 8.98
C TYR A 61 -9.35 -12.10 8.66
N CYS A 62 -8.32 -12.74 8.11
CA CYS A 62 -8.35 -14.17 7.79
C CYS A 62 -7.72 -15.05 8.87
N ARG A 63 -6.99 -14.48 9.81
CA ARG A 63 -6.25 -15.18 10.88
C ARG A 63 -5.33 -16.28 10.35
N VAL A 64 -4.64 -16.00 9.24
CA VAL A 64 -3.64 -16.88 8.61
C VAL A 64 -2.31 -16.15 8.57
N PRO A 65 -1.19 -16.78 8.94
CA PRO A 65 0.13 -16.17 8.86
C PRO A 65 0.50 -15.75 7.44
N VAL A 66 1.16 -14.60 7.29
CA VAL A 66 1.62 -14.09 6.00
C VAL A 66 3.09 -13.72 6.04
N GLU A 67 3.84 -14.21 5.08
CA GLU A 67 5.20 -13.75 4.78
C GLU A 67 5.18 -12.84 3.56
N VAL A 68 6.03 -11.79 3.54
CA VAL A 68 6.16 -10.91 2.38
C VAL A 68 7.62 -10.85 1.98
N GLU A 69 7.90 -11.31 0.78
CA GLU A 69 9.26 -11.53 0.29
C GLU A 69 9.55 -10.66 -0.94
N TYR A 70 10.77 -10.15 -1.03
CA TYR A 70 11.26 -9.68 -2.32
C TYR A 70 11.39 -10.87 -3.27
N ALA A 71 10.78 -10.78 -4.45
CA ALA A 71 10.81 -11.88 -5.41
C ALA A 71 12.24 -12.26 -5.83
N SER A 72 13.14 -11.28 -5.93
CA SER A 72 14.56 -11.47 -6.20
C SER A 72 15.25 -12.34 -5.15
N GLU A 73 14.96 -12.11 -3.87
CA GLU A 73 15.56 -12.89 -2.79
C GLU A 73 14.91 -14.27 -2.64
N PHE A 74 13.57 -14.32 -2.76
CA PHE A 74 12.80 -15.56 -2.65
C PHE A 74 13.30 -16.65 -3.60
N ARG A 75 13.59 -16.30 -4.85
CA ARG A 75 14.01 -17.27 -5.88
C ARG A 75 15.36 -17.94 -5.59
N TYR A 76 16.26 -17.29 -4.83
CA TYR A 76 17.63 -17.79 -4.60
C TYR A 76 17.86 -18.37 -3.21
N ARG A 77 17.05 -18.05 -2.21
CA ARG A 77 17.27 -18.49 -0.83
C ARG A 77 16.83 -19.92 -0.51
N ASN A 78 16.35 -20.71 -1.47
CA ASN A 78 15.75 -22.03 -1.28
C ASN A 78 14.59 -21.99 -0.26
N PRO A 79 13.48 -21.31 -0.55
CA PRO A 79 12.40 -21.10 0.41
C PRO A 79 11.73 -22.40 0.82
N VAL A 80 11.28 -22.47 2.06
CA VAL A 80 10.42 -23.55 2.55
C VAL A 80 9.00 -23.27 2.08
N VAL A 81 8.55 -24.01 1.08
CA VAL A 81 7.21 -23.91 0.49
C VAL A 81 6.61 -25.30 0.41
N THR A 82 5.32 -25.42 0.69
CA THR A 82 4.57 -26.67 0.69
C THR A 82 3.26 -26.52 -0.09
N SER A 83 2.56 -27.64 -0.30
CA SER A 83 1.23 -27.64 -0.93
C SER A 83 0.13 -27.01 -0.07
N ASP A 84 0.41 -26.74 1.22
CA ASP A 84 -0.53 -26.05 2.12
C ASP A 84 -0.37 -24.51 2.06
N ASP A 85 0.62 -24.01 1.31
CA ASP A 85 0.89 -22.60 1.14
C ASP A 85 0.17 -22.06 -0.11
N VAL A 86 -0.32 -20.83 -0.01
CA VAL A 86 -0.78 -20.03 -1.15
C VAL A 86 0.24 -18.91 -1.38
N VAL A 87 0.79 -18.86 -2.58
CA VAL A 87 1.71 -17.80 -2.99
C VAL A 87 0.97 -16.74 -3.80
N ILE A 88 0.97 -15.50 -3.30
CA ILE A 88 0.35 -14.35 -3.96
C ILE A 88 1.45 -13.58 -4.70
N ALA A 89 1.37 -13.54 -6.04
CA ALA A 89 2.25 -12.76 -6.89
C ALA A 89 1.61 -11.40 -7.21
N ILE A 90 2.30 -10.31 -6.91
CA ILE A 90 1.80 -8.96 -7.21
C ILE A 90 2.72 -8.29 -8.22
N SER A 91 2.17 -7.86 -9.36
CA SER A 91 2.91 -7.13 -10.39
C SER A 91 1.99 -6.22 -11.21
N GLN A 92 2.38 -4.95 -11.39
CA GLN A 92 1.64 -4.03 -12.25
C GLN A 92 1.72 -4.49 -13.72
N SER A 93 2.90 -4.72 -14.25
CA SER A 93 3.09 -5.15 -15.65
C SER A 93 2.75 -6.62 -15.88
N GLY A 94 2.88 -7.46 -14.85
CA GLY A 94 2.80 -8.90 -14.99
C GLY A 94 3.97 -9.54 -15.77
N GLU A 95 5.06 -8.78 -15.99
CA GLU A 95 6.25 -9.20 -16.75
C GLU A 95 7.53 -9.11 -15.93
N THR A 96 7.46 -8.84 -14.63
CA THR A 96 8.64 -8.74 -13.75
C THR A 96 9.36 -10.09 -13.66
N ALA A 97 10.60 -10.14 -14.15
CA ALA A 97 11.37 -11.38 -14.29
C ALA A 97 11.52 -12.14 -12.96
N ASP A 98 11.91 -11.44 -11.89
CA ASP A 98 12.07 -12.05 -10.57
C ASP A 98 10.76 -12.62 -10.02
N THR A 99 9.65 -11.89 -10.18
CA THR A 99 8.34 -12.36 -9.71
C THR A 99 7.91 -13.60 -10.49
N LEU A 100 8.12 -13.62 -11.80
CA LEU A 100 7.82 -14.78 -12.65
C LEU A 100 8.66 -16.00 -12.24
N ALA A 101 9.95 -15.82 -11.98
CA ALA A 101 10.83 -16.90 -11.54
C ALA A 101 10.45 -17.40 -10.12
N ALA A 102 10.10 -16.49 -9.20
CA ALA A 102 9.66 -16.84 -7.86
C ALA A 102 8.41 -17.73 -7.86
N ILE A 103 7.39 -17.38 -8.67
CA ILE A 103 6.16 -18.20 -8.73
C ILE A 103 6.39 -19.55 -9.41
N LYS A 104 7.25 -19.65 -10.42
CA LYS A 104 7.63 -20.94 -11.02
C LYS A 104 8.27 -21.86 -9.98
N LEU A 105 9.23 -21.33 -9.22
CA LEU A 105 9.86 -22.08 -8.12
C LEU A 105 8.83 -22.53 -7.07
N ALA A 106 7.90 -21.65 -6.67
CA ALA A 106 6.87 -21.99 -5.70
C ALA A 106 5.91 -23.08 -6.23
N LYS A 107 5.54 -23.01 -7.50
CA LYS A 107 4.70 -23.99 -8.18
C LYS A 107 5.39 -25.37 -8.29
N GLU A 108 6.69 -25.40 -8.61
CA GLU A 108 7.50 -26.63 -8.58
C GLU A 108 7.52 -27.29 -7.21
N LYS A 109 7.43 -26.51 -6.13
CA LYS A 109 7.33 -26.98 -4.73
C LYS A 109 5.90 -27.35 -4.31
N GLY A 110 4.91 -27.20 -5.20
CA GLY A 110 3.51 -27.59 -5.00
C GLY A 110 2.59 -26.55 -4.41
N ALA A 111 3.02 -25.29 -4.26
CA ALA A 111 2.16 -24.22 -3.79
C ALA A 111 1.09 -23.86 -4.82
N PHE A 112 -0.07 -23.41 -4.34
CA PHE A 112 -1.11 -22.78 -5.16
C PHE A 112 -0.76 -21.31 -5.40
N ILE A 113 -0.84 -20.87 -6.66
CA ILE A 113 -0.40 -19.52 -7.05
C ILE A 113 -1.59 -18.62 -7.37
N TYR A 114 -1.69 -17.49 -6.66
CA TYR A 114 -2.69 -16.44 -6.88
C TYR A 114 -2.04 -15.19 -7.47
N GLY A 115 -2.52 -14.67 -8.59
CA GLY A 115 -1.98 -13.50 -9.27
C GLY A 115 -2.77 -12.22 -9.02
N ILE A 116 -2.08 -11.10 -8.74
CA ILE A 116 -2.66 -9.76 -8.73
C ILE A 116 -1.89 -8.93 -9.76
N CYS A 117 -2.48 -8.73 -10.94
CA CYS A 117 -1.85 -8.07 -12.07
C CYS A 117 -2.74 -6.94 -12.63
N ASN A 118 -2.14 -5.97 -13.33
CA ASN A 118 -2.90 -4.99 -14.10
C ASN A 118 -3.03 -5.40 -15.59
N SER A 119 -1.96 -5.97 -16.15
CA SER A 119 -1.92 -6.31 -17.58
C SER A 119 -2.56 -7.67 -17.82
N ILE A 120 -3.68 -7.65 -18.57
CA ILE A 120 -4.42 -8.86 -18.96
C ILE A 120 -3.54 -9.71 -19.86
N GLY A 121 -3.51 -11.04 -19.60
CA GLY A 121 -2.75 -12.00 -20.41
C GLY A 121 -1.24 -11.88 -20.31
N SER A 122 -0.72 -11.17 -19.29
CA SER A 122 0.72 -11.09 -19.01
C SER A 122 1.32 -12.45 -18.62
N SER A 123 2.63 -12.57 -18.64
CA SER A 123 3.35 -13.82 -18.34
C SER A 123 3.03 -14.33 -16.93
N ILE A 124 3.01 -13.44 -15.92
CA ILE A 124 2.63 -13.81 -14.54
C ILE A 124 1.17 -14.27 -14.50
N ALA A 125 0.25 -13.54 -15.14
CA ALA A 125 -1.16 -13.91 -15.16
C ALA A 125 -1.43 -15.28 -15.81
N ARG A 126 -0.63 -15.67 -16.80
CA ARG A 126 -0.72 -17.01 -17.43
C ARG A 126 -0.10 -18.12 -16.60
N GLU A 127 0.88 -17.80 -15.76
CA GLU A 127 1.58 -18.77 -14.92
C GLU A 127 0.82 -19.08 -13.63
N THR A 128 -0.04 -18.18 -13.16
CA THR A 128 -0.83 -18.34 -11.94
C THR A 128 -2.01 -19.31 -12.13
N ASP A 129 -2.41 -19.98 -11.05
CA ASP A 129 -3.56 -20.91 -11.08
C ASP A 129 -4.89 -20.16 -11.11
N THR A 130 -4.93 -18.97 -10.48
CA THR A 130 -6.04 -18.01 -10.52
C THR A 130 -5.54 -16.62 -10.16
N GLY A 131 -6.40 -15.61 -10.21
CA GLY A 131 -6.02 -14.25 -9.81
C GLY A 131 -7.08 -13.20 -10.05
N THR A 132 -6.73 -11.98 -9.73
CA THR A 132 -7.58 -10.79 -9.90
C THR A 132 -6.80 -9.69 -10.62
N TYR A 133 -7.40 -9.08 -11.63
CA TYR A 133 -6.86 -7.89 -12.27
C TYR A 133 -7.27 -6.63 -11.52
N ILE A 134 -6.35 -5.69 -11.36
CA ILE A 134 -6.61 -4.44 -10.62
C ILE A 134 -7.37 -3.38 -11.41
N HIS A 135 -7.46 -3.54 -12.73
CA HIS A 135 -8.26 -2.70 -13.64
C HIS A 135 -8.03 -1.18 -13.54
N VAL A 136 -6.81 -0.75 -13.24
CA VAL A 136 -6.48 0.69 -13.14
C VAL A 136 -6.16 1.33 -14.50
N GLY A 137 -6.29 0.60 -15.58
CA GLY A 137 -5.95 1.05 -16.93
C GLY A 137 -4.42 1.18 -17.14
N PRO A 138 -3.98 1.66 -18.31
CA PRO A 138 -2.56 1.88 -18.58
C PRO A 138 -1.93 2.90 -17.62
N GLU A 139 -0.77 2.59 -17.08
CA GLU A 139 0.03 3.49 -16.25
C GLU A 139 1.29 3.86 -17.01
N ILE A 140 1.36 5.13 -17.48
CA ILE A 140 2.38 5.60 -18.42
C ILE A 140 3.67 5.92 -17.69
N GLY A 141 3.61 6.69 -16.59
CA GLY A 141 4.77 7.05 -15.80
C GLY A 141 5.49 5.83 -15.25
N VAL A 142 6.82 5.86 -15.25
CA VAL A 142 7.67 4.75 -14.76
C VAL A 142 7.39 4.48 -13.28
N ALA A 143 7.32 5.53 -12.45
CA ALA A 143 6.98 5.41 -11.03
C ALA A 143 5.50 5.05 -10.87
N SER A 144 5.22 3.89 -10.29
CA SER A 144 3.85 3.42 -10.07
C SER A 144 3.11 4.28 -9.05
N THR A 145 1.86 4.63 -9.35
CA THR A 145 0.97 5.42 -8.47
C THR A 145 -0.37 4.74 -8.29
N LYS A 146 -1.26 4.79 -9.29
CA LYS A 146 -2.59 4.17 -9.22
C LYS A 146 -2.55 2.64 -9.14
N ALA A 147 -1.48 2.00 -9.65
CA ALA A 147 -1.30 0.56 -9.49
C ALA A 147 -1.16 0.16 -8.02
N PHE A 148 -0.46 0.96 -7.21
CA PHE A 148 -0.36 0.73 -5.77
C PHE A 148 -1.73 0.75 -5.08
N THR A 149 -2.52 1.80 -5.30
CA THR A 149 -3.87 1.90 -4.69
C THR A 149 -4.80 0.80 -5.18
N GLY A 150 -4.71 0.41 -6.46
CA GLY A 150 -5.45 -0.73 -7.01
C GLY A 150 -5.04 -2.07 -6.37
N GLN A 151 -3.74 -2.30 -6.17
CA GLN A 151 -3.23 -3.50 -5.50
C GLN A 151 -3.68 -3.58 -4.04
N VAL A 152 -3.57 -2.48 -3.29
CA VAL A 152 -4.07 -2.40 -1.91
C VAL A 152 -5.57 -2.66 -1.84
N THR A 153 -6.36 -2.09 -2.77
CA THR A 153 -7.80 -2.33 -2.85
C THR A 153 -8.11 -3.81 -3.08
N VAL A 154 -7.45 -4.47 -4.03
CA VAL A 154 -7.65 -5.90 -4.31
C VAL A 154 -7.25 -6.76 -3.11
N LEU A 155 -6.12 -6.45 -2.44
CA LEU A 155 -5.70 -7.16 -1.23
C LEU A 155 -6.72 -6.99 -0.08
N THR A 156 -7.32 -5.81 0.06
CA THR A 156 -8.40 -5.56 1.03
C THR A 156 -9.63 -6.41 0.69
N LEU A 157 -10.07 -6.40 -0.57
CA LEU A 157 -11.20 -7.22 -1.02
C LEU A 157 -10.94 -8.72 -0.82
N LEU A 158 -9.73 -9.20 -1.12
CA LEU A 158 -9.32 -10.58 -0.91
C LEU A 158 -9.39 -10.97 0.57
N ALA A 159 -8.84 -10.14 1.45
CA ALA A 159 -8.86 -10.38 2.89
C ALA A 159 -10.29 -10.39 3.45
N LEU A 160 -11.14 -9.46 3.02
CA LEU A 160 -12.54 -9.39 3.43
C LEU A 160 -13.32 -10.63 2.96
N ALA A 161 -13.16 -11.02 1.70
CA ALA A 161 -13.88 -12.17 1.14
C ALA A 161 -13.47 -13.48 1.83
N ILE A 162 -12.15 -13.73 2.01
CA ILE A 162 -11.66 -14.92 2.72
C ILE A 162 -12.08 -14.87 4.19
N GLY A 163 -11.93 -13.74 4.88
CA GLY A 163 -12.27 -13.58 6.29
C GLY A 163 -13.76 -13.80 6.56
N ASN A 164 -14.63 -13.28 5.69
CA ASN A 164 -16.07 -13.49 5.78
C ASN A 164 -16.44 -14.98 5.58
N GLU A 165 -15.90 -15.62 4.56
CA GLU A 165 -16.16 -17.04 4.31
C GLU A 165 -15.60 -17.98 5.38
N LYS A 166 -14.48 -17.60 6.01
CA LYS A 166 -13.91 -18.35 7.17
C LYS A 166 -14.66 -18.06 8.47
N GLY A 167 -15.51 -17.03 8.52
CA GLY A 167 -16.14 -16.57 9.76
C GLY A 167 -15.14 -15.98 10.77
N THR A 168 -14.03 -15.45 10.31
CA THR A 168 -12.97 -14.85 11.14
C THR A 168 -13.08 -13.33 11.29
N ILE A 169 -13.97 -12.70 10.56
CA ILE A 169 -14.43 -11.32 10.71
C ILE A 169 -15.90 -11.31 11.10
N SER A 170 -16.33 -10.41 11.97
CA SER A 170 -17.74 -10.27 12.31
C SER A 170 -18.54 -9.67 11.17
N ALA A 171 -19.84 -9.98 11.09
CA ALA A 171 -20.71 -9.42 10.04
C ALA A 171 -20.73 -7.88 10.07
N ASP A 172 -20.82 -7.29 11.27
CA ASP A 172 -20.85 -5.84 11.44
C ASP A 172 -19.54 -5.18 10.98
N GLU A 173 -18.40 -5.78 11.31
CA GLU A 173 -17.08 -5.26 10.89
C GLU A 173 -16.90 -5.39 9.37
N TYR A 174 -17.30 -6.53 8.80
CA TYR A 174 -17.28 -6.76 7.36
C TYR A 174 -18.12 -5.72 6.61
N GLN A 175 -19.36 -5.48 7.04
CA GLN A 175 -20.26 -4.48 6.44
C GLN A 175 -19.67 -3.08 6.56
N ASN A 176 -19.20 -2.69 7.76
CA ASN A 176 -18.61 -1.38 7.98
C ASN A 176 -17.39 -1.14 7.06
N ILE A 177 -16.47 -2.11 6.95
CA ILE A 177 -15.29 -1.95 6.08
C ILE A 177 -15.72 -1.87 4.61
N THR A 178 -16.68 -2.69 4.18
CA THR A 178 -17.16 -2.71 2.80
C THR A 178 -17.81 -1.38 2.42
N GLU A 179 -18.65 -0.81 3.29
CA GLU A 179 -19.27 0.50 3.09
C GLU A 179 -18.25 1.63 3.06
N GLN A 180 -17.28 1.63 3.97
CA GLN A 180 -16.22 2.62 3.99
C GLN A 180 -15.33 2.51 2.75
N LEU A 181 -15.03 1.29 2.29
CA LEU A 181 -14.27 1.06 1.05
C LEU A 181 -15.03 1.57 -0.19
N TRP A 182 -16.35 1.39 -0.22
CA TRP A 182 -17.20 1.94 -1.28
C TRP A 182 -17.11 3.47 -1.37
N ASN A 183 -16.95 4.14 -0.23
CA ASN A 183 -16.87 5.60 -0.13
C ASN A 183 -15.44 6.15 -0.32
N ILE A 184 -14.41 5.30 -0.38
CA ILE A 184 -13.02 5.74 -0.55
C ILE A 184 -12.79 6.62 -1.77
N PRO A 185 -13.38 6.39 -2.96
CA PRO A 185 -13.17 7.26 -4.12
C PRO A 185 -13.54 8.73 -3.87
N GLU A 186 -14.60 9.00 -3.11
CA GLU A 186 -14.98 10.38 -2.78
C GLU A 186 -13.98 11.03 -1.81
N LYS A 187 -13.49 10.27 -0.82
CA LYS A 187 -12.43 10.73 0.08
C LYS A 187 -11.12 10.98 -0.67
N MET A 188 -10.77 10.14 -1.63
CA MET A 188 -9.61 10.36 -2.51
C MET A 188 -9.74 11.67 -3.31
N LYS A 189 -10.93 11.97 -3.85
CA LYS A 189 -11.18 13.25 -4.53
C LYS A 189 -11.01 14.43 -3.59
N GLU A 190 -11.39 14.30 -2.31
CA GLU A 190 -11.15 15.34 -1.29
C GLU A 190 -9.65 15.55 -1.06
N VAL A 191 -8.87 14.47 -0.90
CA VAL A 191 -7.42 14.54 -0.73
C VAL A 191 -6.73 15.18 -1.95
N LEU A 192 -7.19 14.88 -3.16
CA LEU A 192 -6.63 15.47 -4.39
C LEU A 192 -6.82 16.99 -4.47
N LYS A 193 -7.81 17.57 -3.76
CA LYS A 193 -7.97 19.05 -3.67
C LYS A 193 -6.80 19.71 -2.93
N LEU A 194 -6.00 18.96 -2.19
CA LEU A 194 -4.79 19.45 -1.51
C LEU A 194 -3.62 19.70 -2.48
N ASN A 195 -3.77 19.40 -3.77
CA ASN A 195 -2.72 19.51 -4.79
C ASN A 195 -1.95 20.83 -4.72
N ASN A 196 -2.65 21.97 -4.70
CA ASN A 196 -2.01 23.28 -4.69
C ASN A 196 -1.27 23.57 -3.36
N LYS A 197 -1.85 23.17 -2.23
CA LYS A 197 -1.20 23.27 -0.93
C LYS A 197 0.11 22.47 -0.90
N ILE A 198 0.09 21.24 -1.42
CA ILE A 198 1.27 20.39 -1.48
C ILE A 198 2.30 20.93 -2.47
N ALA A 199 1.87 21.54 -3.58
CA ALA A 199 2.76 22.19 -4.52
C ALA A 199 3.53 23.36 -3.88
N ASP A 200 2.85 24.20 -3.10
CA ASP A 200 3.48 25.31 -2.39
C ASP A 200 4.43 24.83 -1.30
N LEU A 201 4.00 23.84 -0.52
CA LEU A 201 4.84 23.17 0.48
C LEU A 201 6.11 22.58 -0.15
N SER A 202 5.98 21.94 -1.31
CA SER A 202 7.10 21.29 -2.00
C SER A 202 8.23 22.25 -2.36
N ARG A 203 7.91 23.51 -2.67
CA ARG A 203 8.91 24.55 -2.97
C ARG A 203 9.85 24.81 -1.79
N THR A 204 9.32 24.73 -0.56
CA THR A 204 10.09 24.95 0.66
C THR A 204 11.18 23.90 0.86
N PHE A 205 10.98 22.69 0.33
CA PHE A 205 11.89 21.56 0.56
C PHE A 205 12.79 21.20 -0.63
N THR A 206 12.84 22.03 -1.67
CA THR A 206 13.67 21.78 -2.87
C THR A 206 15.18 21.77 -2.57
N TYR A 207 15.61 22.38 -1.47
CA TYR A 207 17.00 22.39 -1.02
C TYR A 207 17.47 21.03 -0.48
N ALA A 208 16.54 20.22 0.04
CA ALA A 208 16.85 18.99 0.74
C ALA A 208 17.48 17.96 -0.21
N ARG A 209 18.49 17.27 0.31
CA ARG A 209 19.18 16.17 -0.36
C ARG A 209 18.73 14.81 0.15
N ASN A 210 18.20 14.80 1.36
CA ASN A 210 17.74 13.60 2.04
C ASN A 210 16.37 13.84 2.67
N PHE A 211 15.59 12.78 2.82
CA PHE A 211 14.31 12.77 3.52
C PHE A 211 14.18 11.49 4.34
N ILE A 212 13.54 11.60 5.48
CA ILE A 212 13.08 10.44 6.25
C ILE A 212 11.56 10.40 6.23
N TYR A 213 11.01 9.21 6.05
CA TYR A 213 9.58 8.94 6.12
C TYR A 213 9.31 8.00 7.29
N LEU A 214 8.37 8.34 8.16
CA LEU A 214 8.04 7.58 9.35
C LEU A 214 6.58 7.16 9.35
N GLY A 215 6.33 5.90 9.65
CA GLY A 215 4.99 5.35 9.81
C GLY A 215 4.97 4.20 10.81
N ARG A 216 3.78 3.84 11.29
CA ARG A 216 3.56 2.68 12.17
C ARG A 216 2.39 1.86 11.68
N GLY A 217 2.39 0.55 11.97
CA GLY A 217 1.32 -0.34 11.53
C GLY A 217 1.11 -0.26 10.02
N PHE A 218 -0.12 -0.04 9.59
CA PHE A 218 -0.48 0.15 8.18
C PHE A 218 0.25 1.32 7.50
N GLN A 219 0.70 2.31 8.26
CA GLN A 219 1.37 3.50 7.72
C GLN A 219 2.87 3.30 7.47
N TYR A 220 3.49 2.23 8.01
CA TYR A 220 4.89 1.96 7.71
C TYR A 220 5.11 1.61 6.22
N PRO A 221 4.37 0.70 5.60
CA PRO A 221 4.47 0.48 4.15
C PRO A 221 4.17 1.71 3.30
N VAL A 222 3.26 2.60 3.77
CA VAL A 222 2.97 3.87 3.10
C VAL A 222 4.17 4.82 3.18
N ALA A 223 4.87 4.86 4.32
CA ALA A 223 6.11 5.62 4.46
C ALA A 223 7.21 5.10 3.49
N LEU A 224 7.34 3.79 3.35
CA LEU A 224 8.25 3.17 2.37
C LEU A 224 7.89 3.58 0.94
N GLU A 225 6.59 3.55 0.59
CA GLU A 225 6.12 3.91 -0.74
C GLU A 225 6.35 5.40 -1.04
N GLY A 226 6.08 6.29 -0.07
CA GLY A 226 6.35 7.72 -0.22
C GLY A 226 7.84 8.00 -0.44
N ALA A 227 8.72 7.36 0.33
CA ALA A 227 10.16 7.45 0.16
C ALA A 227 10.61 6.93 -1.22
N LEU A 228 10.04 5.82 -1.69
CA LEU A 228 10.32 5.28 -3.02
C LEU A 228 9.91 6.27 -4.12
N LYS A 229 8.71 6.83 -4.05
CA LYS A 229 8.23 7.80 -5.05
C LYS A 229 9.13 9.03 -5.12
N LEU A 230 9.52 9.60 -3.97
CA LEU A 230 10.42 10.75 -3.95
C LEU A 230 11.78 10.41 -4.58
N LYS A 231 12.34 9.28 -4.24
CA LYS A 231 13.62 8.76 -4.74
C LYS A 231 13.62 8.60 -6.26
N GLU A 232 12.60 7.94 -6.79
CA GLU A 232 12.49 7.58 -8.21
C GLU A 232 12.45 8.80 -9.13
N ILE A 233 11.67 9.83 -8.79
CA ILE A 233 11.41 10.93 -9.71
C ILE A 233 12.14 12.23 -9.38
N SER A 234 12.54 12.47 -8.14
CA SER A 234 13.28 13.69 -7.75
C SER A 234 14.77 13.48 -7.59
N TYR A 235 15.23 12.23 -7.49
CA TYR A 235 16.62 11.81 -7.20
C TYR A 235 17.13 12.27 -5.83
N ILE A 236 16.21 12.61 -4.92
CA ILE A 236 16.54 12.86 -3.52
C ILE A 236 16.66 11.51 -2.83
N HIS A 237 17.68 11.33 -2.00
CA HIS A 237 17.78 10.15 -1.16
C HIS A 237 16.67 10.18 -0.11
N ALA A 238 15.84 9.17 -0.08
CA ALA A 238 14.70 9.08 0.84
C ALA A 238 14.55 7.67 1.37
N GLU A 239 14.32 7.53 2.68
CA GLU A 239 14.16 6.25 3.34
C GLU A 239 12.92 6.25 4.25
N GLY A 240 12.21 5.12 4.25
CA GLY A 240 11.08 4.89 5.14
C GLY A 240 11.47 3.99 6.30
N TYR A 241 11.02 4.33 7.52
CA TYR A 241 11.27 3.52 8.70
C TYR A 241 9.99 3.30 9.52
N PRO A 242 9.88 2.17 10.23
CA PRO A 242 8.94 2.11 11.35
C PRO A 242 9.33 3.20 12.35
N ALA A 243 8.39 4.07 12.74
CA ALA A 243 8.74 5.27 13.50
C ALA A 243 9.47 4.97 14.82
N ALA A 244 9.20 3.82 15.45
CA ALA A 244 9.93 3.40 16.65
C ALA A 244 11.40 3.06 16.39
N GLU A 245 11.69 2.48 15.19
CA GLU A 245 13.04 2.07 14.79
C GLU A 245 13.96 3.28 14.50
N MET A 246 13.38 4.47 14.34
CA MET A 246 14.18 5.69 14.22
C MET A 246 15.22 5.83 15.34
N LYS A 247 14.89 5.39 16.56
CA LYS A 247 15.79 5.46 17.73
C LYS A 247 17.01 4.54 17.63
N HIS A 248 16.96 3.53 16.79
CA HIS A 248 18.00 2.52 16.65
C HIS A 248 18.98 2.81 15.50
N GLY A 249 19.25 4.08 15.24
CA GLY A 249 20.24 4.53 14.26
C GLY A 249 19.81 5.77 13.48
N PRO A 250 18.69 5.74 12.73
CA PRO A 250 18.29 6.85 11.85
C PRO A 250 18.13 8.21 12.53
N ILE A 251 17.86 8.24 13.83
CA ILE A 251 17.75 9.48 14.62
C ILE A 251 19.06 10.30 14.63
N ALA A 252 20.21 9.66 14.38
CA ALA A 252 21.49 10.33 14.26
C ALA A 252 21.60 11.23 13.01
N LEU A 253 20.73 11.02 12.01
CA LEU A 253 20.70 11.78 10.78
C LEU A 253 19.82 13.03 10.87
N ILE A 254 19.04 13.19 11.95
CA ILE A 254 18.06 14.26 12.08
C ILE A 254 18.76 15.56 12.47
N ASP A 255 18.60 16.56 11.61
CA ASP A 255 19.02 17.94 11.79
C ASP A 255 18.01 18.91 11.14
N SER A 256 18.34 20.21 11.09
CA SER A 256 17.49 21.25 10.48
C SER A 256 17.32 21.12 8.96
N ASP A 257 18.23 20.42 8.28
CA ASP A 257 18.30 20.30 6.83
C ASP A 257 17.68 19.00 6.32
N MET A 258 17.31 18.09 7.23
CA MET A 258 16.67 16.82 6.94
C MET A 258 15.15 16.88 7.22
N PRO A 259 14.30 17.04 6.22
CA PRO A 259 12.85 16.94 6.40
C PRO A 259 12.43 15.52 6.80
N VAL A 260 11.51 15.45 7.76
CA VAL A 260 10.94 14.19 8.24
C VAL A 260 9.43 14.20 7.96
N VAL A 261 8.98 13.33 7.08
CA VAL A 261 7.56 13.12 6.80
C VAL A 261 7.03 12.07 7.77
N VAL A 262 6.00 12.41 8.54
CA VAL A 262 5.42 11.49 9.52
C VAL A 262 3.93 11.28 9.22
N ILE A 263 3.54 10.02 9.07
CA ILE A 263 2.13 9.67 8.91
C ILE A 263 1.57 9.37 10.30
N ALA A 264 0.71 10.26 10.77
CA ALA A 264 0.25 10.36 12.16
C ALA A 264 -1.29 10.51 12.24
N THR A 265 -1.99 9.61 11.57
CA THR A 265 -3.45 9.52 11.60
C THR A 265 -3.96 9.04 12.96
N HIS A 266 -5.21 9.37 13.30
CA HIS A 266 -5.83 8.99 14.58
C HIS A 266 -6.15 7.49 14.60
N ASN A 267 -5.28 6.70 15.22
CA ASN A 267 -5.46 5.29 15.48
C ASN A 267 -4.88 4.92 16.85
N PHE A 268 -4.90 3.65 17.23
CA PHE A 268 -4.41 3.20 18.54
C PHE A 268 -2.91 3.47 18.80
N MET A 269 -2.12 3.78 17.76
CA MET A 269 -0.70 4.12 17.88
C MET A 269 -0.43 5.63 17.93
N TYR A 270 -1.46 6.47 17.84
CA TYR A 270 -1.35 7.92 17.73
C TYR A 270 -0.39 8.53 18.76
N GLU A 271 -0.58 8.22 20.06
CA GLU A 271 0.27 8.72 21.15
C GLU A 271 1.75 8.29 20.98
N LYS A 272 2.00 7.13 20.40
CA LYS A 272 3.36 6.64 20.12
C LYS A 272 4.00 7.40 18.95
N VAL A 273 3.22 7.74 17.93
CA VAL A 273 3.67 8.56 16.81
C VAL A 273 3.92 9.99 17.26
N LEU A 274 3.04 10.57 18.09
CA LEU A 274 3.21 11.87 18.69
C LEU A 274 4.56 11.95 19.47
N SER A 275 4.86 10.95 20.28
CA SER A 275 6.16 10.86 20.99
C SER A 275 7.35 10.84 20.01
N ASN A 276 7.23 10.10 18.88
CA ASN A 276 8.29 10.08 17.88
C ASN A 276 8.47 11.47 17.19
N ILE A 277 7.38 12.20 16.94
CA ILE A 277 7.46 13.58 16.42
C ILE A 277 8.18 14.49 17.40
N GLN A 278 7.86 14.41 18.70
CA GLN A 278 8.53 15.20 19.73
C GLN A 278 10.05 14.92 19.77
N GLU A 279 10.46 13.67 19.57
CA GLU A 279 11.89 13.29 19.52
C GLU A 279 12.59 13.89 18.29
N VAL A 280 11.93 13.96 17.15
CA VAL A 280 12.42 14.65 15.94
C VAL A 280 12.56 16.14 16.21
N LYS A 281 11.53 16.77 16.78
CA LYS A 281 11.51 18.21 17.11
C LYS A 281 12.59 18.58 18.14
N ALA A 282 12.86 17.72 19.12
CA ALA A 282 13.93 17.94 20.12
C ALA A 282 15.34 18.00 19.50
N ARG A 283 15.49 17.58 18.23
CA ARG A 283 16.75 17.63 17.43
C ARG A 283 16.71 18.68 16.33
N ASN A 284 15.79 19.63 16.43
CA ASN A 284 15.54 20.67 15.42
C ASN A 284 15.13 20.11 14.04
N GLY A 285 14.66 18.85 13.96
CA GLY A 285 14.15 18.28 12.73
C GLY A 285 12.90 19.00 12.22
N ARG A 286 12.77 19.14 10.91
CA ARG A 286 11.61 19.74 10.26
C ARG A 286 10.58 18.67 9.95
N VAL A 287 9.40 18.78 10.53
CA VAL A 287 8.34 17.76 10.45
C VAL A 287 7.24 18.19 9.47
N ILE A 288 6.99 17.33 8.48
CA ILE A 288 5.80 17.37 7.63
C ILE A 288 4.86 16.26 8.15
N ALA A 289 3.80 16.63 8.84
CA ALA A 289 2.86 15.67 9.41
C ALA A 289 1.64 15.45 8.51
N ILE A 290 1.31 14.19 8.26
CA ILE A 290 0.06 13.78 7.63
C ILE A 290 -0.84 13.31 8.75
N VAL A 291 -1.93 14.03 9.02
CA VAL A 291 -2.80 13.83 10.18
C VAL A 291 -4.26 13.63 9.76
N SER A 292 -5.08 13.11 10.65
CA SER A 292 -6.53 13.10 10.47
C SER A 292 -7.07 14.53 10.58
N LYS A 293 -8.12 14.83 9.84
CA LYS A 293 -8.77 16.15 9.81
C LYS A 293 -9.17 16.59 11.22
N GLY A 294 -8.84 17.83 11.56
CA GLY A 294 -9.12 18.43 12.87
C GLY A 294 -8.16 18.01 13.98
N ASP A 295 -7.00 17.43 13.65
CA ASP A 295 -5.96 17.22 14.66
C ASP A 295 -5.43 18.55 15.21
N GLU A 296 -5.57 18.74 16.52
CA GLU A 296 -5.10 19.95 17.20
C GLU A 296 -3.78 19.75 17.97
N THR A 297 -3.33 18.54 18.13
CA THR A 297 -2.15 18.21 18.94
C THR A 297 -0.88 18.24 18.13
N ILE A 298 -0.80 17.39 17.10
CA ILE A 298 0.37 17.33 16.19
C ILE A 298 0.46 18.61 15.38
N SER A 299 -0.67 19.19 14.98
CA SER A 299 -0.71 20.44 14.22
C SER A 299 -0.06 21.63 14.94
N LYS A 300 0.09 21.59 16.27
CA LYS A 300 0.77 22.64 17.04
C LYS A 300 2.30 22.49 17.09
N ILE A 301 2.81 21.31 16.79
CA ILE A 301 4.25 20.99 16.93
C ILE A 301 4.94 20.69 15.59
N ALA A 302 4.20 20.26 14.58
CA ALA A 302 4.71 20.04 13.23
C ALA A 302 4.99 21.38 12.54
N ASP A 303 5.96 21.41 11.62
CA ASP A 303 6.26 22.61 10.81
C ASP A 303 5.26 22.75 9.65
N GLU A 304 4.84 21.64 9.09
CA GLU A 304 3.85 21.57 8.01
C GLU A 304 2.84 20.45 8.29
N VAL A 305 1.58 20.71 7.96
CA VAL A 305 0.48 19.76 8.23
C VAL A 305 -0.35 19.51 6.97
N ILE A 306 -0.62 18.25 6.70
CA ILE A 306 -1.52 17.80 5.63
C ILE A 306 -2.63 16.98 6.29
N GLU A 307 -3.86 17.49 6.24
CA GLU A 307 -5.01 16.83 6.85
C GLU A 307 -5.70 15.88 5.86
N LEU A 308 -6.04 14.69 6.33
CA LEU A 308 -6.79 13.68 5.59
C LEU A 308 -8.21 13.52 6.14
N PRO A 309 -9.21 13.26 5.29
CA PRO A 309 -10.53 12.89 5.77
C PRO A 309 -10.46 11.59 6.59
N GLU A 310 -11.26 11.50 7.62
CA GLU A 310 -11.31 10.30 8.47
C GLU A 310 -11.79 9.07 7.70
N THR A 311 -11.18 7.92 8.02
CA THR A 311 -11.58 6.61 7.52
C THR A 311 -11.14 5.53 8.51
N LEU A 312 -11.47 4.27 8.23
CA LEU A 312 -11.00 3.14 9.04
C LEU A 312 -9.48 2.98 8.87
N GLU A 313 -8.78 2.61 9.94
CA GLU A 313 -7.32 2.44 9.95
C GLU A 313 -6.83 1.55 8.79
N CYS A 314 -7.53 0.46 8.52
CA CYS A 314 -7.18 -0.45 7.43
C CYS A 314 -7.31 0.18 6.02
N LEU A 315 -8.08 1.25 5.86
CA LEU A 315 -8.26 1.97 4.58
C LEU A 315 -7.44 3.26 4.49
N GLU A 316 -6.86 3.72 5.59
CA GLU A 316 -5.99 4.91 5.61
C GLU A 316 -4.84 4.85 4.59
N PRO A 317 -4.20 3.69 4.31
CA PRO A 317 -3.17 3.60 3.29
C PRO A 317 -3.58 4.12 1.92
N LEU A 318 -4.85 3.94 1.53
CA LEU A 318 -5.40 4.42 0.26
C LEU A 318 -5.45 5.95 0.19
N LEU A 319 -5.64 6.63 1.31
CA LEU A 319 -5.68 8.09 1.39
C LEU A 319 -4.30 8.69 1.66
N ALA A 320 -3.54 8.12 2.61
CA ALA A 320 -2.26 8.66 3.04
C ALA A 320 -1.17 8.60 1.96
N THR A 321 -1.28 7.68 1.00
CA THR A 321 -0.34 7.58 -0.12
C THR A 321 -0.46 8.77 -1.09
N ILE A 322 -1.66 9.32 -1.29
CA ILE A 322 -1.90 10.38 -2.29
C ILE A 322 -1.05 11.64 -2.02
N PRO A 323 -1.05 12.25 -0.80
CA PRO A 323 -0.21 13.41 -0.55
C PRO A 323 1.28 13.12 -0.68
N LEU A 324 1.74 11.89 -0.42
CA LEU A 324 3.14 11.51 -0.61
C LEU A 324 3.50 11.44 -2.10
N GLN A 325 2.60 10.92 -2.94
CA GLN A 325 2.76 10.91 -4.39
C GLN A 325 2.77 12.34 -4.95
N LEU A 326 1.87 13.22 -4.48
CA LEU A 326 1.83 14.63 -4.86
C LEU A 326 3.09 15.37 -4.41
N LEU A 327 3.58 15.12 -3.19
CA LEU A 327 4.83 15.71 -2.68
C LEU A 327 6.02 15.33 -3.58
N ALA A 328 6.17 14.05 -3.88
CA ALA A 328 7.23 13.56 -4.77
C ALA A 328 7.14 14.20 -6.15
N TYR A 329 5.94 14.27 -6.73
CA TYR A 329 5.68 14.88 -8.03
C TYR A 329 6.08 16.36 -8.04
N HIS A 330 5.57 17.17 -7.11
CA HIS A 330 5.84 18.60 -7.08
C HIS A 330 7.30 18.92 -6.76
N VAL A 331 7.95 18.18 -5.88
CA VAL A 331 9.39 18.32 -5.63
C VAL A 331 10.19 18.03 -6.91
N ALA A 332 9.85 16.98 -7.65
CA ALA A 332 10.51 16.64 -8.91
C ALA A 332 10.31 17.74 -9.96
N VAL A 333 9.08 18.25 -10.13
CA VAL A 333 8.76 19.36 -11.03
C VAL A 333 9.56 20.63 -10.65
N CYS A 334 9.59 21.00 -9.37
CA CYS A 334 10.36 22.16 -8.89
C CYS A 334 11.87 22.01 -9.16
N LYS A 335 12.38 20.76 -9.18
CA LYS A 335 13.79 20.45 -9.51
C LYS A 335 14.02 20.27 -11.03
N GLY A 336 13.01 20.53 -11.87
CA GLY A 336 13.11 20.40 -13.33
C GLY A 336 13.37 18.97 -13.81
N LYS A 337 12.82 17.96 -13.09
CA LYS A 337 12.97 16.55 -13.45
C LYS A 337 11.79 16.06 -14.28
N ASP A 338 12.06 15.13 -15.19
CA ASP A 338 11.02 14.40 -15.89
C ASP A 338 10.37 13.39 -14.91
N VAL A 339 9.10 13.57 -14.64
CA VAL A 339 8.35 12.75 -13.69
C VAL A 339 7.83 11.45 -14.30
N ASP A 340 7.69 11.39 -15.61
CA ASP A 340 7.17 10.23 -16.32
C ASP A 340 8.28 9.28 -16.76
N GLN A 341 9.45 9.84 -17.16
CA GLN A 341 10.60 9.08 -17.63
C GLN A 341 11.87 9.43 -16.82
N PRO A 342 11.94 9.05 -15.54
CA PRO A 342 13.13 9.29 -14.74
C PRO A 342 14.31 8.49 -15.27
N ARG A 343 15.52 9.08 -15.13
CA ARG A 343 16.77 8.44 -15.59
C ARG A 343 16.98 7.10 -14.89
N ASN A 344 17.65 6.18 -15.59
CA ASN A 344 18.10 4.88 -15.07
C ASN A 344 16.97 3.92 -14.63
N LEU A 345 15.72 4.24 -14.90
CA LEU A 345 14.59 3.38 -14.57
C LEU A 345 13.83 2.97 -15.83
N ALA A 346 13.23 1.81 -15.78
CA ALA A 346 12.32 1.30 -16.79
C ALA A 346 10.97 0.97 -16.15
N LYS A 347 9.87 1.08 -16.93
CA LYS A 347 8.51 0.78 -16.42
C LYS A 347 8.37 -0.67 -15.94
N SER A 348 9.08 -1.59 -16.57
CA SER A 348 9.09 -3.02 -16.21
C SER A 348 10.50 -3.58 -16.31
N VAL A 349 10.93 -4.32 -15.30
CA VAL A 349 12.21 -5.04 -15.28
C VAL A 349 11.97 -6.46 -15.78
N THR A 350 12.24 -6.68 -17.06
CA THR A 350 11.98 -7.94 -17.78
C THR A 350 13.22 -8.82 -17.93
N VAL A 351 14.36 -8.32 -17.50
CA VAL A 351 15.67 -9.00 -17.52
C VAL A 351 16.34 -8.87 -16.15
N GLU A 352 17.26 -9.79 -15.87
CA GLU A 352 18.14 -9.75 -14.70
C GLU A 352 19.32 -8.80 -14.93
#